data_37800ad7ba508cfb59e10a0dd610c529
#
_entry.id   37800ad7ba508cfb59e10a0dd610c529
#
_cell.length_a   1.000
_cell.length_b   1.000
_cell.length_c   1.000
_cell.angle_alpha   90.00
_cell.angle_beta   90.00
_cell.angle_gamma   90.00
#
_symmetry.space_group_name_H-M   'P 1'
#
loop_
_entity.id
_entity.type
_entity.pdbx_description
1 polymer ?
#
loop_
_entity_poly.entity_id
_entity_poly.type
_entity_poly.pdbx_seq_one_letter_code
_entity_poly.pdbx_strand_id
1 'polypeptide(L)'
;PAGRARADGGGDAPDRRDPASLRIGGVTPFSSTDFPGRLAAVLFLQGCPWRCGYCHNPHLRESEGDVRHDYASFVGWLATRTGLLDAVVFSGGEPTAQAALGEAMQDIRSRGFAIGLHTGGAYPRRLAQVLPLVDWVGLDVKAPMPAYGAVTGVSGSGIAANASVRLVVGSGVAHEVRTTVHFDLTPPEALVALADELAAIGVRRWILQPFRPTGCAEERLVAAAPSGERVDEALLARLRERVPGVEVRGP
;
A
#
# COMPACT_ATOMS: atom_id res chain seq x y z
N PRO A 1 44.54 43.77 -13.40
CA PRO A 1 43.67 43.19 -12.42
C PRO A 1 42.88 42.08 -13.04
N ALA A 2 43.23 40.87 -12.64
CA ALA A 2 42.64 39.64 -13.19
C ALA A 2 41.32 39.37 -12.49
N GLY A 3 40.20 39.28 -13.25
CA GLY A 3 38.92 38.84 -12.81
C GLY A 3 38.93 37.32 -12.63
N ARG A 4 38.71 36.87 -11.39
CA ARG A 4 38.46 35.44 -11.10
C ARG A 4 37.05 35.08 -11.52
N ALA A 5 36.93 34.22 -12.54
CA ALA A 5 35.69 33.50 -12.85
C ALA A 5 35.36 32.56 -11.70
N ARG A 6 34.21 32.72 -11.06
CA ARG A 6 33.62 31.73 -10.15
C ARG A 6 33.05 30.66 -11.02
N ALA A 7 33.56 29.44 -10.88
CA ALA A 7 32.89 28.23 -11.39
C ALA A 7 31.68 27.97 -10.47
N ASP A 8 30.49 28.28 -10.97
CA ASP A 8 29.24 27.85 -10.37
C ASP A 8 29.10 26.36 -10.64
N GLY A 9 29.50 25.57 -9.66
CA GLY A 9 29.16 24.14 -9.58
C GLY A 9 27.70 23.97 -9.16
N GLY A 10 26.78 24.26 -10.08
CA GLY A 10 25.39 23.91 -9.94
C GLY A 10 25.25 22.39 -10.11
N GLY A 11 25.39 21.64 -9.03
CA GLY A 11 24.90 20.27 -9.01
C GLY A 11 23.38 20.32 -9.13
N ASP A 12 22.85 19.92 -10.27
CA ASP A 12 21.40 19.75 -10.46
C ASP A 12 20.87 18.86 -9.35
N ALA A 13 19.90 19.38 -8.57
CA ALA A 13 19.22 18.56 -7.59
C ALA A 13 18.57 17.38 -8.36
N PRO A 14 18.76 16.13 -7.90
CA PRO A 14 18.27 14.97 -8.64
C PRO A 14 16.78 15.15 -8.96
N ASP A 15 16.41 14.89 -10.24
CA ASP A 15 15.01 14.93 -10.64
C ASP A 15 14.22 13.97 -9.78
N ARG A 16 13.25 14.50 -9.02
CA ARG A 16 12.42 13.71 -8.12
C ARG A 16 11.58 12.63 -8.84
N ARG A 17 11.54 12.64 -10.17
CA ARG A 17 10.88 11.64 -11.00
C ARG A 17 11.84 10.56 -11.50
N ASP A 18 13.16 10.79 -11.42
CA ASP A 18 14.13 9.76 -11.76
C ASP A 18 13.89 8.51 -10.88
N PRO A 19 13.73 7.31 -11.46
CA PRO A 19 13.65 6.06 -10.71
C PRO A 19 14.78 5.88 -9.70
N ALA A 20 15.97 6.40 -9.99
CA ALA A 20 17.11 6.38 -9.06
C ALA A 20 16.85 7.17 -7.76
N SER A 21 15.88 8.08 -7.75
CA SER A 21 15.46 8.82 -6.55
C SER A 21 14.47 8.04 -5.67
N LEU A 22 14.06 6.81 -6.08
CA LEU A 22 13.14 5.99 -5.33
C LEU A 22 13.79 5.50 -4.02
N ARG A 23 13.17 5.84 -2.90
CA ARG A 23 13.67 5.45 -1.58
C ARG A 23 13.10 4.11 -1.18
N ILE A 24 13.94 3.07 -1.23
CA ILE A 24 13.59 1.69 -0.95
C ILE A 24 14.10 1.33 0.45
N GLY A 25 13.18 1.16 1.40
CA GLY A 25 13.49 0.76 2.77
C GLY A 25 13.64 -0.75 2.97
N GLY A 26 13.14 -1.54 2.03
CA GLY A 26 13.27 -3.01 2.08
C GLY A 26 12.88 -3.69 0.78
N VAL A 27 13.33 -4.93 0.62
CA VAL A 27 12.99 -5.80 -0.51
C VAL A 27 12.67 -7.20 0.02
N THR A 28 11.51 -7.74 -0.38
CA THR A 28 11.26 -9.18 -0.30
C THR A 28 11.55 -9.76 -1.68
N PRO A 29 12.58 -10.59 -1.84
CA PRO A 29 13.01 -11.05 -3.16
C PRO A 29 12.05 -12.05 -3.81
N PHE A 30 11.18 -12.66 -3.02
CA PHE A 30 10.21 -13.65 -3.48
C PHE A 30 8.97 -13.65 -2.59
N SER A 31 7.81 -13.55 -3.22
CA SER A 31 6.49 -13.70 -2.59
C SER A 31 5.51 -14.38 -3.54
N SER A 32 4.70 -15.29 -3.01
CA SER A 32 3.59 -15.94 -3.70
C SER A 32 2.23 -15.43 -3.24
N THR A 33 2.19 -14.47 -2.32
CA THR A 33 0.96 -13.99 -1.67
C THR A 33 0.63 -12.53 -1.97
N ASP A 34 1.65 -11.73 -2.36
CA ASP A 34 1.49 -10.29 -2.55
C ASP A 34 0.92 -9.89 -3.93
N PHE A 35 0.88 -10.84 -4.87
CA PHE A 35 0.20 -10.68 -6.15
C PHE A 35 -0.54 -11.99 -6.47
N PRO A 36 -1.88 -12.02 -6.45
CA PRO A 36 -2.63 -13.26 -6.67
C PRO A 36 -2.26 -14.00 -7.96
N GLY A 37 -1.86 -15.27 -7.82
CA GLY A 37 -1.52 -16.14 -8.95
C GLY A 37 -0.19 -15.84 -9.65
N ARG A 38 0.66 -14.97 -9.07
CA ARG A 38 1.97 -14.62 -9.61
C ARG A 38 3.07 -14.70 -8.56
N LEU A 39 4.28 -15.05 -8.99
CA LEU A 39 5.48 -14.94 -8.17
C LEU A 39 6.06 -13.53 -8.32
N ALA A 40 6.24 -12.83 -7.23
CA ALA A 40 6.63 -11.42 -7.26
C ALA A 40 7.79 -11.10 -6.33
N ALA A 41 8.59 -10.10 -6.70
CA ALA A 41 9.39 -9.36 -5.74
C ALA A 41 8.55 -8.22 -5.14
N VAL A 42 8.79 -7.87 -3.87
CA VAL A 42 8.10 -6.75 -3.22
C VAL A 42 9.10 -5.68 -2.83
N LEU A 43 8.87 -4.46 -3.29
CA LEU A 43 9.60 -3.25 -2.89
C LEU A 43 8.83 -2.53 -1.80
N PHE A 44 9.46 -2.32 -0.64
CA PHE A 44 8.91 -1.53 0.45
C PHE A 44 9.48 -0.12 0.41
N LEU A 45 8.64 0.85 0.04
CA LEU A 45 9.04 2.24 -0.14
C LEU A 45 8.93 3.04 1.15
N GLN A 46 9.83 4.01 1.33
CA GLN A 46 9.84 4.94 2.45
C GLN A 46 8.80 6.06 2.28
N GLY A 47 8.27 6.53 3.40
CA GLY A 47 7.34 7.64 3.49
C GLY A 47 5.87 7.20 3.52
N CYS A 48 5.16 7.60 4.55
CA CYS A 48 3.73 7.44 4.66
C CYS A 48 3.13 8.67 5.36
N PRO A 49 2.07 9.30 4.82
CA PRO A 49 1.43 10.43 5.49
C PRO A 49 0.58 10.01 6.68
N TRP A 50 0.28 8.71 6.82
CA TRP A 50 -0.56 8.18 7.88
C TRP A 50 0.25 7.62 9.04
N ARG A 51 -0.34 7.65 10.23
CA ARG A 51 0.23 7.19 11.50
C ARG A 51 -0.63 6.07 12.11
N CYS A 52 -1.04 5.10 11.28
CA CYS A 52 -1.92 4.00 11.71
C CYS A 52 -1.36 3.30 12.95
N GLY A 53 -2.20 3.13 14.00
CA GLY A 53 -1.78 2.49 15.25
C GLY A 53 -1.30 1.05 15.04
N TYR A 54 -1.97 0.29 14.18
CA TYR A 54 -1.61 -1.10 13.85
C TYR A 54 -0.53 -1.25 12.76
N CYS A 55 0.24 -0.20 12.47
CA CYS A 55 1.22 -0.26 11.38
C CYS A 55 2.28 -1.34 11.63
N HIS A 56 2.44 -2.27 10.69
CA HIS A 56 3.44 -3.34 10.75
C HIS A 56 4.84 -2.88 10.31
N ASN A 57 4.93 -1.72 9.64
CA ASN A 57 6.18 -1.16 9.12
C ASN A 57 6.40 0.29 9.62
N PRO A 58 6.42 0.54 10.94
CA PRO A 58 6.55 1.90 11.47
C PRO A 58 7.86 2.58 11.05
N HIS A 59 8.91 1.81 10.78
CA HIS A 59 10.21 2.29 10.28
C HIS A 59 10.14 2.86 8.86
N LEU A 60 9.08 2.57 8.09
CA LEU A 60 8.86 3.10 6.75
C LEU A 60 8.01 4.39 6.73
N ARG A 61 7.60 4.90 7.90
CA ARG A 61 6.74 6.10 7.96
C ARG A 61 7.47 7.36 7.53
N GLU A 62 8.70 7.53 7.98
CA GLU A 62 9.48 8.72 7.70
C GLU A 62 9.98 8.71 6.24
N SER A 63 9.82 9.86 5.57
CA SER A 63 10.23 9.97 4.16
C SER A 63 11.74 9.91 3.96
N GLU A 64 12.49 10.39 4.95
CA GLU A 64 13.96 10.40 4.99
C GLU A 64 14.52 9.28 5.87
N GLY A 65 13.75 8.20 6.02
CA GLY A 65 14.17 7.03 6.77
C GLY A 65 15.34 6.29 6.11
N ASP A 66 15.76 5.21 6.75
CA ASP A 66 16.90 4.40 6.32
C ASP A 66 16.65 3.77 4.93
N VAL A 67 17.29 4.32 3.90
CA VAL A 67 17.28 3.78 2.53
C VAL A 67 18.30 2.65 2.45
N ARG A 68 17.81 1.42 2.36
CA ARG A 68 18.64 0.21 2.43
C ARG A 68 19.04 -0.34 1.07
N HIS A 69 18.31 0.04 0.03
CA HIS A 69 18.52 -0.48 -1.32
C HIS A 69 18.45 0.66 -2.33
N ASP A 70 19.42 0.73 -3.22
CA ASP A 70 19.33 1.61 -4.39
C ASP A 70 18.57 0.93 -5.54
N TYR A 71 17.93 1.74 -6.35
CA TYR A 71 17.09 1.26 -7.44
C TYR A 71 17.90 0.53 -8.54
N ALA A 72 19.10 1.00 -8.86
CA ALA A 72 19.93 0.39 -9.89
C ALA A 72 20.39 -1.01 -9.51
N SER A 73 20.81 -1.20 -8.24
CA SER A 73 21.13 -2.52 -7.69
C SER A 73 19.94 -3.46 -7.71
N PHE A 74 18.74 -2.95 -7.36
CA PHE A 74 17.52 -3.74 -7.43
C PHE A 74 17.22 -4.19 -8.87
N VAL A 75 17.29 -3.28 -9.83
CA VAL A 75 17.03 -3.59 -11.23
C VAL A 75 18.07 -4.55 -11.81
N GLY A 76 19.35 -4.39 -11.45
CA GLY A 76 20.42 -5.32 -11.82
C GLY A 76 20.15 -6.73 -11.30
N TRP A 77 19.72 -6.85 -10.03
CA TRP A 77 19.29 -8.11 -9.44
C TRP A 77 18.05 -8.67 -10.14
N LEU A 78 17.02 -7.83 -10.39
CA LEU A 78 15.77 -8.25 -11.02
C LEU A 78 16.00 -8.82 -12.42
N ALA A 79 16.95 -8.29 -13.18
CA ALA A 79 17.31 -8.80 -14.50
C ALA A 79 17.76 -10.27 -14.46
N THR A 80 18.37 -10.72 -13.34
CA THR A 80 18.74 -12.13 -13.13
C THR A 80 17.55 -13.03 -12.77
N ARG A 81 16.36 -12.47 -12.64
CA ARG A 81 15.11 -13.17 -12.25
C ARG A 81 14.09 -13.27 -13.38
N THR A 82 14.45 -12.82 -14.57
CA THR A 82 13.64 -12.99 -15.79
C THR A 82 13.32 -14.47 -16.01
N GLY A 83 12.02 -14.78 -16.18
CA GLY A 83 11.53 -16.16 -16.29
C GLY A 83 11.37 -16.92 -14.96
N LEU A 84 11.78 -16.33 -13.83
CA LEU A 84 11.58 -16.88 -12.48
C LEU A 84 10.54 -16.10 -11.69
N LEU A 85 10.46 -14.79 -11.87
CA LEU A 85 9.45 -13.92 -11.29
C LEU A 85 8.54 -13.38 -12.40
N ASP A 86 7.26 -13.22 -12.06
CA ASP A 86 6.23 -12.70 -12.96
C ASP A 86 6.02 -11.19 -12.78
N ALA A 87 6.26 -10.68 -11.58
CA ALA A 87 5.83 -9.34 -11.19
C ALA A 87 6.76 -8.66 -10.17
N VAL A 88 6.61 -7.35 -10.08
CA VAL A 88 7.10 -6.53 -8.96
C VAL A 88 5.93 -5.83 -8.30
N VAL A 89 5.84 -5.94 -6.98
CA VAL A 89 4.82 -5.25 -6.17
C VAL A 89 5.46 -4.07 -5.46
N PHE A 90 4.91 -2.88 -5.67
CA PHE A 90 5.27 -1.68 -4.93
C PHE A 90 4.38 -1.58 -3.68
N SER A 91 5.01 -1.56 -2.51
CA SER A 91 4.40 -1.58 -1.18
C SER A 91 5.19 -0.67 -0.22
N GLY A 92 5.03 -0.84 1.08
CA GLY A 92 5.88 -0.19 2.09
C GLY A 92 5.12 0.75 3.01
N GLY A 93 5.53 2.02 3.07
CA GLY A 93 4.77 3.10 3.69
C GLY A 93 3.53 3.41 2.83
N GLU A 94 3.63 4.43 2.00
CA GLU A 94 2.62 4.71 0.95
C GLU A 94 3.35 4.96 -0.38
N PRO A 95 3.32 4.02 -1.33
CA PRO A 95 4.08 4.14 -2.57
C PRO A 95 3.77 5.40 -3.36
N THR A 96 2.50 5.81 -3.40
CA THR A 96 2.06 7.02 -4.11
C THR A 96 2.59 8.32 -3.47
N ALA A 97 3.26 8.26 -2.32
CA ALA A 97 3.97 9.41 -1.75
C ALA A 97 5.20 9.82 -2.57
N GLN A 98 5.80 8.87 -3.30
CA GLN A 98 7.03 9.11 -4.05
C GLN A 98 6.77 9.52 -5.49
N ALA A 99 7.40 10.62 -5.91
CA ALA A 99 7.20 11.18 -7.26
C ALA A 99 7.79 10.28 -8.36
N ALA A 100 8.83 9.50 -8.04
CA ALA A 100 9.49 8.57 -8.98
C ALA A 100 8.71 7.28 -9.24
N LEU A 101 7.58 7.05 -8.55
CA LEU A 101 6.86 5.79 -8.63
C LEU A 101 6.44 5.43 -10.06
N GLY A 102 5.91 6.40 -10.82
CA GLY A 102 5.40 6.17 -12.18
C GLY A 102 6.50 5.73 -13.13
N GLU A 103 7.60 6.45 -13.14
CA GLU A 103 8.76 6.16 -13.99
C GLU A 103 9.42 4.82 -13.60
N ALA A 104 9.50 4.50 -12.31
CA ALA A 104 9.98 3.21 -11.84
C ALA A 104 9.06 2.05 -12.30
N MET A 105 7.74 2.23 -12.23
CA MET A 105 6.78 1.25 -12.76
C MET A 105 6.95 1.06 -14.28
N GLN A 106 7.14 2.13 -15.04
CA GLN A 106 7.37 2.06 -16.49
C GLN A 106 8.66 1.30 -16.82
N ASP A 107 9.76 1.58 -16.11
CA ASP A 107 11.03 0.89 -16.29
C ASP A 107 10.90 -0.61 -16.01
N ILE A 108 10.30 -1.00 -14.88
CA ILE A 108 10.06 -2.41 -14.52
C ILE A 108 9.17 -3.11 -15.55
N ARG A 109 8.11 -2.43 -16.01
CA ARG A 109 7.19 -2.94 -17.05
C ARG A 109 7.89 -3.15 -18.38
N SER A 110 8.79 -2.24 -18.78
CA SER A 110 9.58 -2.36 -20.00
C SER A 110 10.51 -3.58 -20.00
N ARG A 111 10.84 -4.11 -18.82
CA ARG A 111 11.64 -5.33 -18.62
C ARG A 111 10.81 -6.61 -18.64
N GLY A 112 9.48 -6.51 -18.87
CA GLY A 112 8.58 -7.65 -19.01
C GLY A 112 7.92 -8.13 -17.71
N PHE A 113 8.06 -7.40 -16.59
CA PHE A 113 7.40 -7.74 -15.32
C PHE A 113 6.05 -7.04 -15.21
N ALA A 114 5.07 -7.75 -14.66
CA ALA A 114 3.80 -7.15 -14.28
C ALA A 114 3.96 -6.28 -13.03
N ILE A 115 3.07 -5.30 -12.87
CA ILE A 115 3.11 -4.33 -11.79
C ILE A 115 1.96 -4.56 -10.81
N GLY A 116 2.30 -4.86 -9.56
CA GLY A 116 1.38 -4.84 -8.43
C GLY A 116 1.55 -3.56 -7.61
N LEU A 117 0.47 -3.08 -7.02
CA LEU A 117 0.48 -1.93 -6.12
C LEU A 117 -0.29 -2.23 -4.85
N HIS A 118 0.37 -2.13 -3.69
CA HIS A 118 -0.28 -2.09 -2.38
C HIS A 118 -0.32 -0.65 -1.91
N THR A 119 -1.50 -0.09 -1.66
CA THR A 119 -1.66 1.30 -1.26
C THR A 119 -2.81 1.47 -0.26
N GLY A 120 -2.68 2.41 0.65
CA GLY A 120 -3.80 2.90 1.46
C GLY A 120 -4.65 3.95 0.74
N GLY A 121 -4.20 4.43 -0.42
CA GLY A 121 -4.93 5.44 -1.20
C GLY A 121 -4.85 6.85 -0.64
N ALA A 122 -3.77 7.20 0.04
CA ALA A 122 -3.61 8.50 0.67
C ALA A 122 -3.52 9.67 -0.34
N TYR A 123 -3.12 9.39 -1.58
CA TYR A 123 -2.92 10.39 -2.63
C TYR A 123 -3.72 10.05 -3.91
N PRO A 124 -5.05 10.26 -3.94
CA PRO A 124 -5.90 9.82 -5.04
C PRO A 124 -5.48 10.39 -6.41
N ARG A 125 -4.98 11.62 -6.47
CA ARG A 125 -4.51 12.23 -7.73
C ARG A 125 -3.27 11.51 -8.28
N ARG A 126 -2.32 11.13 -7.42
CA ARG A 126 -1.12 10.37 -7.81
C ARG A 126 -1.46 8.93 -8.14
N LEU A 127 -2.39 8.33 -7.40
CA LEU A 127 -2.92 7.00 -7.70
C LEU A 127 -3.52 6.97 -9.11
N ALA A 128 -4.37 7.94 -9.47
CA ALA A 128 -4.95 8.05 -10.81
C ALA A 128 -3.90 8.12 -11.93
N GLN A 129 -2.75 8.75 -11.67
CA GLN A 129 -1.65 8.84 -12.65
C GLN A 129 -0.94 7.51 -12.90
N VAL A 130 -0.82 6.66 -11.86
CA VAL A 130 -0.09 5.39 -11.97
C VAL A 130 -0.99 4.19 -12.28
N LEU A 131 -2.30 4.27 -12.04
CA LEU A 131 -3.25 3.18 -12.32
C LEU A 131 -3.13 2.59 -13.74
N PRO A 132 -2.91 3.38 -14.82
CA PRO A 132 -2.72 2.81 -16.17
C PRO A 132 -1.49 1.91 -16.31
N LEU A 133 -0.55 1.96 -15.38
CA LEU A 133 0.67 1.15 -15.37
C LEU A 133 0.53 -0.12 -14.52
N VAL A 134 -0.57 -0.24 -13.74
CA VAL A 134 -0.74 -1.28 -12.73
C VAL A 134 -1.60 -2.42 -13.28
N ASP A 135 -1.15 -3.65 -13.06
CA ASP A 135 -1.89 -4.86 -13.46
C ASP A 135 -2.78 -5.38 -12.31
N TRP A 136 -2.44 -5.06 -11.07
CA TRP A 136 -3.23 -5.45 -9.89
C TRP A 136 -3.03 -4.50 -8.71
N VAL A 137 -4.12 -4.20 -7.99
CA VAL A 137 -4.11 -3.34 -6.80
C VAL A 137 -4.63 -4.08 -5.57
N GLY A 138 -3.84 -4.09 -4.51
CA GLY A 138 -4.29 -4.36 -3.14
C GLY A 138 -4.56 -3.03 -2.43
N LEU A 139 -5.83 -2.66 -2.27
CA LEU A 139 -6.21 -1.39 -1.67
C LEU A 139 -6.63 -1.57 -0.21
N ASP A 140 -5.87 -0.97 0.70
CA ASP A 140 -6.18 -1.05 2.13
C ASP A 140 -7.22 0.02 2.52
N VAL A 141 -8.42 -0.42 2.89
CA VAL A 141 -9.45 0.42 3.49
C VAL A 141 -9.55 0.08 4.98
N LYS A 142 -9.35 1.08 5.82
CA LYS A 142 -8.96 0.85 7.22
C LYS A 142 -10.11 0.95 8.23
N ALA A 143 -11.16 1.70 7.89
CA ALA A 143 -12.33 1.91 8.74
C ALA A 143 -13.46 2.55 7.90
N PRO A 144 -14.69 2.67 8.40
CA PRO A 144 -15.69 3.56 7.83
C PRO A 144 -15.16 4.98 7.66
N MET A 145 -15.54 5.66 6.59
CA MET A 145 -14.94 6.93 6.21
C MET A 145 -14.99 8.00 7.32
N PRO A 146 -16.06 8.16 8.10
CA PRO A 146 -16.09 9.11 9.23
C PRO A 146 -15.12 8.78 10.35
N ALA A 147 -14.82 7.49 10.58
CA ALA A 147 -13.95 7.01 11.64
C ALA A 147 -12.47 6.87 11.20
N TYR A 148 -12.18 7.12 9.94
CA TYR A 148 -10.89 6.85 9.33
C TYR A 148 -9.72 7.56 10.02
N GLY A 149 -9.94 8.81 10.46
CA GLY A 149 -8.95 9.61 11.16
C GLY A 149 -8.49 9.00 12.49
N ALA A 150 -9.38 8.31 13.19
CA ALA A 150 -9.04 7.62 14.45
C ALA A 150 -8.04 6.47 14.23
N VAL A 151 -8.14 5.77 13.08
CA VAL A 151 -7.23 4.67 12.73
C VAL A 151 -5.92 5.18 12.15
N THR A 152 -5.98 6.20 11.28
CA THR A 152 -4.81 6.70 10.55
C THR A 152 -4.01 7.78 11.29
N GLY A 153 -4.56 8.33 12.38
CA GLY A 153 -3.98 9.48 13.08
C GLY A 153 -4.03 10.79 12.28
N VAL A 154 -4.79 10.83 11.17
CA VAL A 154 -4.87 12.01 10.28
C VAL A 154 -6.33 12.37 10.03
N SER A 155 -6.74 13.55 10.48
CA SER A 155 -8.09 14.08 10.25
C SER A 155 -8.37 14.21 8.76
N GLY A 156 -9.59 13.84 8.34
CA GLY A 156 -10.01 13.94 6.93
C GLY A 156 -9.41 12.89 5.99
N SER A 157 -8.59 11.96 6.48
CA SER A 157 -7.98 10.90 5.66
C SER A 157 -9.01 9.99 4.97
N GLY A 158 -10.21 9.85 5.53
CA GLY A 158 -11.32 9.13 4.91
C GLY A 158 -11.77 9.72 3.56
N ILE A 159 -11.63 11.03 3.37
CA ILE A 159 -11.97 11.68 2.08
C ILE A 159 -11.04 11.17 0.97
N ALA A 160 -9.73 11.13 1.24
CA ALA A 160 -8.75 10.61 0.28
C ALA A 160 -8.95 9.12 0.03
N ALA A 161 -9.17 8.33 1.09
CA ALA A 161 -9.45 6.90 1.00
C ALA A 161 -10.69 6.62 0.13
N ASN A 162 -11.81 7.30 0.39
CA ASN A 162 -13.04 7.16 -0.41
C ASN A 162 -12.81 7.47 -1.90
N ALA A 163 -12.13 8.59 -2.20
CA ALA A 163 -11.79 8.95 -3.56
C ALA A 163 -10.93 7.86 -4.24
N SER A 164 -9.97 7.29 -3.53
CA SER A 164 -9.10 6.23 -4.03
C SER A 164 -9.85 4.92 -4.27
N VAL A 165 -10.78 4.53 -3.38
CA VAL A 165 -11.64 3.34 -3.61
C VAL A 165 -12.44 3.51 -4.90
N ARG A 166 -13.09 4.67 -5.08
CA ARG A 166 -13.85 4.96 -6.31
C ARG A 166 -13.00 4.93 -7.57
N LEU A 167 -11.78 5.48 -7.50
CA LEU A 167 -10.83 5.44 -8.62
C LEU A 167 -10.45 4.02 -8.97
N VAL A 168 -10.08 3.18 -8.00
CA VAL A 168 -9.68 1.79 -8.25
C VAL A 168 -10.84 0.97 -8.79
N VAL A 169 -12.02 1.05 -8.17
CA VAL A 169 -13.21 0.33 -8.65
C VAL A 169 -13.60 0.77 -10.06
N GLY A 170 -13.54 2.07 -10.35
CA GLY A 170 -13.89 2.62 -11.66
C GLY A 170 -12.82 2.42 -12.76
N SER A 171 -11.58 2.05 -12.40
CA SER A 171 -10.47 1.92 -13.35
C SER A 171 -10.52 0.65 -14.22
N GLY A 172 -11.24 -0.38 -13.77
CA GLY A 172 -11.22 -1.70 -14.40
C GLY A 172 -9.97 -2.53 -14.11
N VAL A 173 -8.97 -2.00 -13.40
CA VAL A 173 -7.78 -2.76 -12.98
C VAL A 173 -8.19 -3.86 -11.99
N ALA A 174 -7.61 -5.05 -12.14
CA ALA A 174 -7.83 -6.15 -11.19
C ALA A 174 -7.43 -5.71 -9.78
N HIS A 175 -8.31 -5.90 -8.80
CA HIS A 175 -8.08 -5.41 -7.44
C HIS A 175 -8.80 -6.23 -6.38
N GLU A 176 -8.34 -6.07 -5.15
CA GLU A 176 -9.08 -6.44 -3.94
C GLU A 176 -8.99 -5.29 -2.92
N VAL A 177 -10.08 -5.06 -2.21
CA VAL A 177 -10.09 -4.21 -1.02
C VAL A 177 -9.69 -5.05 0.18
N ARG A 178 -8.83 -4.51 1.06
CA ARG A 178 -8.37 -5.22 2.26
C ARG A 178 -8.62 -4.37 3.49
N THR A 179 -8.95 -5.02 4.60
CA THR A 179 -9.08 -4.35 5.91
C THR A 179 -8.38 -5.18 6.97
N THR A 180 -7.39 -4.59 7.65
CA THR A 180 -6.82 -5.18 8.86
C THR A 180 -7.84 -5.02 10.00
N VAL A 181 -8.25 -6.14 10.59
CA VAL A 181 -9.27 -6.17 11.63
C VAL A 181 -8.63 -6.27 13.01
N HIS A 182 -8.88 -5.26 13.82
CA HIS A 182 -8.64 -5.23 15.27
C HIS A 182 -9.86 -4.60 15.91
N PHE A 183 -10.60 -5.32 16.78
CA PHE A 183 -11.91 -4.88 17.23
C PHE A 183 -11.90 -3.63 18.12
N ASP A 184 -10.78 -3.30 18.74
CA ASP A 184 -10.61 -1.99 19.42
C ASP A 184 -10.61 -0.81 18.44
N LEU A 185 -10.24 -1.03 17.18
CA LEU A 185 -10.19 0.00 16.15
C LEU A 185 -11.37 -0.08 15.17
N THR A 186 -11.79 -1.30 14.87
CA THR A 186 -12.86 -1.59 13.90
C THR A 186 -13.78 -2.65 14.48
N PRO A 187 -14.63 -2.31 15.47
CA PRO A 187 -15.58 -3.25 16.06
C PRO A 187 -16.56 -3.79 15.01
N PRO A 188 -17.27 -4.89 15.30
CA PRO A 188 -18.19 -5.55 14.37
C PRO A 188 -19.16 -4.60 13.66
N GLU A 189 -19.76 -3.65 14.39
CA GLU A 189 -20.70 -2.69 13.82
C GLU A 189 -20.02 -1.70 12.86
N ALA A 190 -18.76 -1.34 13.11
CA ALA A 190 -17.98 -0.53 12.19
C ALA A 190 -17.64 -1.31 10.91
N LEU A 191 -17.38 -2.63 10.99
CA LEU A 191 -17.20 -3.46 9.80
C LEU A 191 -18.50 -3.53 8.97
N VAL A 192 -19.65 -3.62 9.60
CA VAL A 192 -20.95 -3.58 8.90
C VAL A 192 -21.17 -2.24 8.22
N ALA A 193 -20.91 -1.13 8.91
CA ALA A 193 -20.99 0.20 8.32
C ALA A 193 -20.03 0.37 7.13
N LEU A 194 -18.81 -0.17 7.26
CA LEU A 194 -17.84 -0.19 6.16
C LEU A 194 -18.33 -1.03 4.98
N ALA A 195 -18.96 -2.17 5.23
CA ALA A 195 -19.55 -3.02 4.19
C ALA A 195 -20.63 -2.26 3.39
N ASP A 196 -21.48 -1.49 4.07
CA ASP A 196 -22.50 -0.67 3.43
C ASP A 196 -21.86 0.43 2.54
N GLU A 197 -20.80 1.10 3.03
CA GLU A 197 -20.05 2.08 2.24
C GLU A 197 -19.36 1.48 1.01
N LEU A 198 -18.70 0.30 1.18
CA LEU A 198 -18.00 -0.40 0.11
C LEU A 198 -18.98 -0.93 -0.96
N ALA A 199 -20.13 -1.47 -0.54
CA ALA A 199 -21.20 -1.92 -1.42
C ALA A 199 -21.75 -0.76 -2.27
N ALA A 200 -21.98 0.40 -1.65
CA ALA A 200 -22.45 1.61 -2.34
C ALA A 200 -21.47 2.15 -3.40
N ILE A 201 -20.17 1.84 -3.26
CA ILE A 201 -19.14 2.17 -4.26
C ILE A 201 -19.07 1.08 -5.36
N GLY A 202 -19.57 -0.12 -5.11
CA GLY A 202 -19.52 -1.24 -6.04
C GLY A 202 -18.35 -2.20 -5.81
N VAL A 203 -17.75 -2.19 -4.62
CA VAL A 203 -16.73 -3.18 -4.24
C VAL A 203 -17.35 -4.58 -4.21
N ARG A 204 -16.71 -5.53 -4.90
CA ARG A 204 -17.18 -6.92 -4.99
C ARG A 204 -16.29 -7.93 -4.27
N ARG A 205 -15.00 -7.60 -4.06
CA ARG A 205 -14.03 -8.44 -3.36
C ARG A 205 -13.43 -7.68 -2.21
N TRP A 206 -13.64 -8.18 -0.99
CA TRP A 206 -13.16 -7.57 0.24
C TRP A 206 -12.52 -8.62 1.16
N ILE A 207 -11.26 -8.40 1.49
CA ILE A 207 -10.47 -9.32 2.30
C ILE A 207 -10.32 -8.74 3.71
N LEU A 208 -10.83 -9.46 4.68
CA LEU A 208 -10.58 -9.18 6.08
C LEU A 208 -9.29 -9.88 6.52
N GLN A 209 -8.35 -9.13 7.04
CA GLN A 209 -7.06 -9.64 7.51
C GLN A 209 -7.00 -9.47 9.03
N PRO A 210 -7.09 -10.55 9.82
CA PRO A 210 -6.90 -10.45 11.27
C PRO A 210 -5.59 -9.74 11.60
N PHE A 211 -5.63 -8.85 12.58
CA PHE A 211 -4.44 -8.15 13.05
C PHE A 211 -3.37 -9.15 13.52
N ARG A 212 -2.12 -8.87 13.21
CA ARG A 212 -0.94 -9.60 13.68
C ARG A 212 -0.09 -8.69 14.56
N PRO A 213 0.31 -9.11 15.76
CA PRO A 213 1.15 -8.31 16.66
C PRO A 213 2.55 -8.04 16.10
N THR A 214 3.08 -8.96 15.29
CA THR A 214 4.44 -8.89 14.74
C THR A 214 4.64 -7.62 13.91
N GLY A 215 5.64 -6.82 14.29
CA GLY A 215 5.98 -5.56 13.61
C GLY A 215 5.18 -4.34 14.08
N CYS A 216 4.10 -4.51 14.83
CA CYS A 216 3.34 -3.41 15.41
C CYS A 216 4.09 -2.80 16.60
N ALA A 217 4.22 -1.47 16.61
CA ALA A 217 4.88 -0.74 17.70
C ALA A 217 3.90 -0.26 18.79
N GLU A 218 2.60 -0.39 18.59
CA GLU A 218 1.58 0.05 19.55
C GLU A 218 1.30 -1.06 20.56
N GLU A 219 1.97 -0.97 21.72
CA GLU A 219 1.90 -1.99 22.78
C GLU A 219 0.46 -2.28 23.24
N ARG A 220 -0.41 -1.28 23.30
CA ARG A 220 -1.81 -1.45 23.66
C ARG A 220 -2.53 -2.39 22.70
N LEU A 221 -2.35 -2.21 21.40
CA LEU A 221 -2.97 -3.08 20.39
C LEU A 221 -2.35 -4.48 20.40
N VAL A 222 -1.04 -4.57 20.64
CA VAL A 222 -0.34 -5.86 20.78
C VAL A 222 -0.85 -6.62 21.98
N ALA A 223 -1.03 -5.95 23.14
CA ALA A 223 -1.55 -6.57 24.36
C ALA A 223 -3.03 -6.96 24.28
N ALA A 224 -3.83 -6.15 23.57
CA ALA A 224 -5.23 -6.42 23.28
C ALA A 224 -5.43 -7.33 22.06
N ALA A 225 -4.34 -7.77 21.40
CA ALA A 225 -4.43 -8.70 20.29
C ALA A 225 -5.10 -9.99 20.75
N PRO A 226 -6.26 -10.33 20.21
CA PRO A 226 -7.14 -11.26 20.89
C PRO A 226 -6.61 -12.68 20.77
N SER A 227 -6.54 -13.33 21.87
CA SER A 227 -6.53 -14.80 21.95
C SER A 227 -7.88 -15.43 21.52
N GLY A 228 -8.84 -14.64 21.04
CA GLY A 228 -10.19 -15.14 20.76
C GLY A 228 -11.12 -14.32 19.86
N GLU A 229 -10.83 -13.05 19.58
CA GLU A 229 -11.70 -12.24 18.72
C GLU A 229 -11.47 -12.59 17.24
N ARG A 230 -12.36 -13.37 16.71
CA ARG A 230 -12.37 -13.72 15.28
C ARG A 230 -13.61 -13.12 14.63
N VAL A 231 -13.47 -12.75 13.37
CA VAL A 231 -14.64 -12.57 12.51
C VAL A 231 -15.37 -13.91 12.47
N ASP A 232 -16.45 -14.04 13.23
CA ASP A 232 -17.24 -15.25 13.30
C ASP A 232 -18.16 -15.38 12.07
N GLU A 233 -18.77 -16.56 11.91
CA GLU A 233 -19.66 -16.82 10.77
C GLU A 233 -20.92 -15.93 10.79
N ALA A 234 -21.39 -15.50 11.95
CA ALA A 234 -22.56 -14.62 12.04
C ALA A 234 -22.24 -13.21 11.50
N LEU A 235 -21.09 -12.64 11.91
CA LEU A 235 -20.61 -11.39 11.36
C LEU A 235 -20.31 -11.52 9.87
N LEU A 236 -19.62 -12.59 9.47
CA LEU A 236 -19.27 -12.82 8.08
C LEU A 236 -20.50 -12.93 7.17
N ALA A 237 -21.57 -13.59 7.64
CA ALA A 237 -22.84 -13.65 6.92
C ALA A 237 -23.44 -12.25 6.71
N ARG A 238 -23.48 -11.40 7.76
CA ARG A 238 -23.96 -10.02 7.67
C ARG A 238 -23.15 -9.17 6.68
N LEU A 239 -21.83 -9.38 6.59
CA LEU A 239 -20.96 -8.68 5.66
C LEU A 239 -21.18 -9.17 4.22
N ARG A 240 -21.37 -10.49 4.01
CA ARG A 240 -21.64 -11.08 2.68
C ARG A 240 -22.97 -10.65 2.08
N GLU A 241 -23.98 -10.34 2.90
CA GLU A 241 -25.23 -9.74 2.42
C GLU A 241 -25.00 -8.43 1.65
N ARG A 242 -23.93 -7.69 1.96
CA ARG A 242 -23.58 -6.39 1.40
C ARG A 242 -22.51 -6.48 0.32
N VAL A 243 -21.44 -7.21 0.61
CA VAL A 243 -20.32 -7.45 -0.29
C VAL A 243 -20.16 -8.98 -0.45
N PRO A 244 -20.74 -9.60 -1.47
CA PRO A 244 -20.78 -11.08 -1.60
C PRO A 244 -19.40 -11.75 -1.59
N GLY A 245 -18.36 -11.07 -2.08
CA GLY A 245 -16.99 -11.57 -2.12
C GLY A 245 -16.16 -11.22 -0.88
N VAL A 246 -16.79 -11.18 0.32
CA VAL A 246 -16.03 -11.05 1.58
C VAL A 246 -15.39 -12.38 1.94
N GLU A 247 -14.10 -12.34 2.20
CA GLU A 247 -13.28 -13.46 2.64
C GLU A 247 -12.43 -13.05 3.85
N VAL A 248 -12.18 -13.99 4.78
CA VAL A 248 -11.17 -13.84 5.82
C VAL A 248 -9.91 -14.54 5.34
N ARG A 249 -8.81 -13.79 5.23
CA ARG A 249 -7.51 -14.35 4.90
C ARG A 249 -6.65 -14.33 6.16
N GLY A 250 -6.54 -15.48 6.80
CA GLY A 250 -5.67 -15.67 7.95
C GLY A 250 -4.19 -15.66 7.59
N PRO A 251 -3.32 -15.63 8.63
CA PRO A 251 -1.89 -15.79 8.45
C PRO A 251 -1.56 -17.21 7.95
#